data_91a43d747b58005293d02667ad815418
#
_entry.id   91a43d747b58005293d02667ad815418
#
_cell.length_a   1.000
_cell.length_b   1.000
_cell.length_c   1.000
_cell.angle_alpha   90.00
_cell.angle_beta   90.00
_cell.angle_gamma   90.00
#
_symmetry.space_group_name_H-M   'P 1'
#
loop_
_entity.id
_entity.type
_entity.pdbx_description
1 polymer ?
#
loop_
_entity_poly.entity_id
_entity_poly.type
_entity_poly.pdbx_seq_one_letter_code
_entity_poly.pdbx_strand_id
1 'polypeptide(L)'
;GETYVYTVVEQGTAPNGYTYDTAQRTVTITVEGDAAQGTLKATTVVSGGPEGSKTYVYSSDAAGPQEKAVVPFKNSYAASGEVGITATKSLTGRDLTEGEFSFAVKYAEPSDDLLTASNEADGSIDFGKLSYTTETLAKLVADGHAKKDVKDGKPAWNISYAACEKTDSLPRGVSVQTELISFTVTVVDNGDGTLTATANTGNGLKFQNVYSTGGPVSVGLSGVKDLKSDAGLTPASIEGKFTFTVTSDDAAAPMPEHTTATNDANGNVDFGNIKFTLDDLNKALGTNSTHAADTAGQSASDQGSAAGADSEEQGNAAASDGAEQGQGAAVVTGEGTGAASVSTAANKVAGAEDADQASAQSDEPATRAGVVRSHTFTYKVTESGSADGVTNDTETKTVSFKVTDDGNGKLTVQRVGNGSAAAFTFT
;
A
#
# COMPACT_ATOMS: atom_id res chain seq x y z
N GLY A 1 0.42 -76.75 9.50
CA GLY A 1 1.14 -75.46 9.49
C GLY A 1 0.93 -74.67 10.76
N GLU A 2 1.93 -73.99 11.26
CA GLU A 2 1.86 -73.07 12.41
C GLU A 2 1.76 -71.63 11.94
N THR A 3 0.94 -70.86 12.68
CA THR A 3 0.75 -69.44 12.34
C THR A 3 1.21 -68.55 13.50
N TYR A 4 2.04 -67.58 13.18
CA TYR A 4 2.57 -66.57 14.11
C TYR A 4 2.04 -65.20 13.71
N VAL A 5 1.54 -64.43 14.70
CA VAL A 5 0.99 -63.09 14.47
C VAL A 5 1.77 -62.07 15.28
N TYR A 6 2.27 -61.06 14.60
CA TYR A 6 3.01 -59.97 15.19
C TYR A 6 2.30 -58.64 14.94
N THR A 7 2.33 -57.76 15.93
CA THR A 7 1.89 -56.37 15.80
C THR A 7 3.10 -55.46 15.75
N VAL A 8 3.13 -54.58 14.78
CA VAL A 8 4.18 -53.58 14.61
C VAL A 8 3.55 -52.19 14.67
N VAL A 9 4.11 -51.32 15.49
CA VAL A 9 3.70 -49.92 15.68
C VAL A 9 4.90 -49.04 15.67
N GLU A 10 4.76 -47.84 15.14
CA GLU A 10 5.77 -46.79 15.26
C GLU A 10 5.69 -46.19 16.66
N GLN A 11 6.84 -46.00 17.32
CA GLN A 11 6.92 -45.43 18.67
C GLN A 11 7.91 -44.26 18.72
N GLY A 12 7.71 -43.39 19.71
CA GLY A 12 8.55 -42.25 19.98
C GLY A 12 7.78 -40.93 19.94
N THR A 13 8.48 -39.83 20.13
CA THR A 13 7.96 -38.50 19.97
C THR A 13 8.31 -37.99 18.57
N ALA A 14 7.31 -37.64 17.81
CA ALA A 14 7.53 -37.07 16.47
C ALA A 14 8.32 -35.74 16.58
N PRO A 15 9.32 -35.49 15.72
CA PRO A 15 9.95 -34.18 15.61
C PRO A 15 8.92 -33.10 15.25
N ASN A 16 9.20 -31.85 15.55
CA ASN A 16 8.32 -30.74 15.21
C ASN A 16 7.96 -30.75 13.70
N GLY A 17 6.72 -30.53 13.40
CA GLY A 17 6.18 -30.55 12.03
C GLY A 17 5.83 -31.94 11.51
N TYR A 18 6.28 -33.03 12.15
CA TYR A 18 5.96 -34.40 11.76
C TYR A 18 4.79 -34.98 12.55
N THR A 19 4.01 -35.77 11.88
CA THR A 19 2.97 -36.60 12.49
C THR A 19 3.26 -38.06 12.12
N TYR A 20 3.44 -38.91 13.14
CA TYR A 20 3.69 -40.35 12.95
C TYR A 20 2.45 -41.06 12.50
N ASP A 21 2.66 -42.14 11.74
CA ASP A 21 1.62 -43.11 11.38
C ASP A 21 1.36 -44.04 12.58
N THR A 22 0.33 -43.69 13.34
CA THR A 22 -0.04 -44.43 14.56
C THR A 22 -0.82 -45.72 14.30
N ALA A 23 -1.10 -46.04 13.03
CA ALA A 23 -1.85 -47.21 12.69
C ALA A 23 -1.04 -48.48 12.91
N GLN A 24 -1.66 -49.49 13.54
CA GLN A 24 -1.08 -50.79 13.77
C GLN A 24 -0.90 -51.56 12.44
N ARG A 25 0.23 -52.23 12.28
CA ARG A 25 0.47 -53.21 11.20
C ARG A 25 0.47 -54.57 11.78
N THR A 26 -0.18 -55.52 11.12
CA THR A 26 -0.19 -56.93 11.49
C THR A 26 0.66 -57.73 10.50
N VAL A 27 1.60 -58.51 11.02
CA VAL A 27 2.41 -59.43 10.25
C VAL A 27 2.03 -60.83 10.65
N THR A 28 1.39 -61.56 9.74
CA THR A 28 1.00 -62.97 9.94
C THR A 28 1.93 -63.86 9.14
N ILE A 29 2.60 -64.78 9.81
CA ILE A 29 3.52 -65.71 9.19
C ILE A 29 2.94 -67.12 9.38
N THR A 30 2.64 -67.80 8.27
CA THR A 30 2.21 -69.20 8.27
C THR A 30 3.32 -70.04 7.71
N VAL A 31 3.80 -71.00 8.50
CA VAL A 31 4.88 -71.94 8.11
C VAL A 31 4.27 -73.33 7.86
N GLU A 32 4.51 -73.85 6.67
CA GLU A 32 4.04 -75.19 6.22
C GLU A 32 5.24 -76.03 5.81
N GLY A 33 5.25 -77.25 6.20
CA GLY A 33 6.22 -78.28 5.79
C GLY A 33 5.68 -79.24 4.77
N ASP A 34 6.43 -79.50 3.73
CA ASP A 34 6.18 -80.60 2.83
C ASP A 34 7.16 -81.76 3.18
N ALA A 35 6.61 -82.77 3.95
CA ALA A 35 7.39 -83.90 4.42
C ALA A 35 7.87 -84.77 3.25
N ALA A 36 7.14 -84.80 2.12
CA ALA A 36 7.47 -85.61 0.96
C ALA A 36 8.69 -85.00 0.17
N GLN A 37 8.83 -83.69 0.21
CA GLN A 37 9.88 -82.92 -0.48
C GLN A 37 10.99 -82.52 0.50
N GLY A 38 10.81 -82.60 1.81
CA GLY A 38 11.74 -82.14 2.82
C GLY A 38 11.94 -80.59 2.82
N THR A 39 10.91 -79.90 2.39
CA THR A 39 10.96 -78.39 2.22
C THR A 39 10.05 -77.73 3.23
N LEU A 40 10.40 -76.44 3.57
CA LEU A 40 9.58 -75.52 4.34
C LEU A 40 9.19 -74.33 3.49
N LYS A 41 7.93 -73.92 3.59
CA LYS A 41 7.38 -72.70 2.98
C LYS A 41 6.85 -71.82 4.08
N ALA A 42 7.27 -70.55 4.07
CA ALA A 42 6.68 -69.54 4.93
C ALA A 42 5.93 -68.48 4.09
N THR A 43 4.66 -68.29 4.41
CA THR A 43 3.83 -67.24 3.79
C THR A 43 3.66 -66.14 4.80
N THR A 44 4.17 -64.94 4.49
CA THR A 44 4.08 -63.76 5.33
C THR A 44 3.08 -62.77 4.72
N VAL A 45 2.05 -62.42 5.48
CA VAL A 45 1.07 -61.39 5.10
C VAL A 45 1.27 -60.18 5.99
N VAL A 46 1.60 -59.03 5.39
CA VAL A 46 1.66 -57.74 6.06
C VAL A 46 0.36 -56.99 5.75
N SER A 47 -0.40 -56.60 6.78
CA SER A 47 -1.68 -55.92 6.65
C SER A 47 -1.76 -54.64 7.52
N GLY A 48 -2.76 -53.79 7.26
CA GLY A 48 -2.94 -52.51 7.95
C GLY A 48 -2.10 -51.37 7.39
N GLY A 49 -1.35 -51.61 6.32
CA GLY A 49 -0.57 -50.53 5.64
C GLY A 49 -1.43 -49.66 4.73
N PRO A 50 -0.89 -48.48 4.30
CA PRO A 50 -1.60 -47.52 3.44
C PRO A 50 -1.94 -48.11 2.05
N GLU A 51 -1.21 -49.13 1.60
CA GLU A 51 -1.39 -49.79 0.31
C GLU A 51 -2.17 -51.11 0.41
N GLY A 52 -2.78 -51.38 1.59
CA GLY A 52 -3.49 -52.61 1.86
C GLY A 52 -2.58 -53.77 2.32
N SER A 53 -2.98 -55.03 2.04
CA SER A 53 -2.21 -56.20 2.45
C SER A 53 -1.26 -56.66 1.35
N LYS A 54 -0.01 -56.97 1.72
CA LYS A 54 0.99 -57.54 0.82
C LYS A 54 1.45 -58.93 1.34
N THR A 55 1.56 -59.88 0.41
CA THR A 55 1.97 -61.25 0.72
C THR A 55 3.37 -61.53 0.18
N TYR A 56 4.20 -62.11 0.99
CA TYR A 56 5.54 -62.59 0.66
C TYR A 56 5.62 -64.09 0.90
N VAL A 57 6.26 -64.80 0.00
CA VAL A 57 6.42 -66.25 0.09
C VAL A 57 7.91 -66.60 0.10
N TYR A 58 8.31 -67.39 1.08
CA TYR A 58 9.65 -67.88 1.25
C TYR A 58 9.67 -69.38 1.17
N SER A 59 10.66 -69.97 0.53
CA SER A 59 10.86 -71.41 0.44
C SER A 59 12.30 -71.79 0.79
N SER A 60 12.44 -72.89 1.51
CA SER A 60 13.77 -73.42 1.89
C SER A 60 14.58 -73.98 0.72
N ASP A 61 13.92 -74.23 -0.43
CA ASP A 61 14.55 -74.74 -1.66
C ASP A 61 14.79 -73.60 -2.70
N ALA A 62 14.56 -72.37 -2.35
CA ALA A 62 14.79 -71.24 -3.25
C ALA A 62 16.27 -71.11 -3.61
N ALA A 63 16.55 -71.02 -4.91
CA ALA A 63 17.93 -71.02 -5.46
C ALA A 63 18.69 -69.67 -5.27
N GLY A 64 18.08 -68.67 -4.60
CA GLY A 64 18.69 -67.35 -4.45
C GLY A 64 18.05 -66.49 -3.35
N PRO A 65 18.47 -65.20 -3.22
CA PRO A 65 17.92 -64.28 -2.24
C PRO A 65 16.39 -64.07 -2.46
N GLN A 66 15.63 -64.16 -1.39
CA GLN A 66 14.18 -63.91 -1.43
C GLN A 66 13.84 -62.49 -0.97
N GLU A 67 12.76 -61.91 -1.50
CA GLU A 67 12.32 -60.57 -1.16
C GLU A 67 12.01 -60.47 0.33
N LYS A 68 12.53 -59.47 1.02
CA LYS A 68 12.25 -59.23 2.43
C LYS A 68 10.84 -58.65 2.60
N ALA A 69 10.08 -59.13 3.60
CA ALA A 69 8.83 -58.51 3.95
C ALA A 69 9.04 -57.10 4.47
N VAL A 70 8.30 -56.16 3.90
CA VAL A 70 8.34 -54.73 4.24
C VAL A 70 7.07 -54.36 5.01
N VAL A 71 7.25 -53.72 6.16
CA VAL A 71 6.16 -53.14 6.98
C VAL A 71 6.14 -51.62 6.76
N PRO A 72 5.22 -51.08 5.94
CA PRO A 72 5.24 -49.68 5.57
C PRO A 72 4.59 -48.79 6.64
N PHE A 73 5.25 -47.68 7.00
CA PHE A 73 4.67 -46.54 7.76
C PHE A 73 4.77 -45.29 6.91
N LYS A 74 3.77 -44.40 7.01
CA LYS A 74 3.71 -43.17 6.27
C LYS A 74 3.51 -42.01 7.23
N ASN A 75 4.62 -41.30 7.56
CA ASN A 75 4.58 -40.08 8.33
C ASN A 75 4.22 -38.88 7.43
N SER A 76 3.60 -37.87 8.01
CA SER A 76 3.34 -36.59 7.34
C SER A 76 4.21 -35.47 7.94
N TYR A 77 4.52 -34.48 7.12
CA TYR A 77 5.18 -33.26 7.54
C TYR A 77 4.36 -32.05 7.12
N ALA A 78 4.18 -31.11 8.05
CA ALA A 78 3.53 -29.82 7.80
C ALA A 78 4.32 -28.71 8.49
N ALA A 79 4.44 -27.59 7.80
CA ALA A 79 5.02 -26.38 8.33
C ALA A 79 4.16 -25.17 7.97
N SER A 80 4.21 -24.12 8.81
CA SER A 80 3.47 -22.88 8.58
C SER A 80 4.27 -21.65 8.97
N GLY A 81 3.92 -20.51 8.37
CA GLY A 81 4.52 -19.21 8.65
C GLY A 81 3.73 -18.07 8.03
N GLU A 82 4.04 -16.85 8.39
CA GLU A 82 3.35 -15.65 7.92
C GLU A 82 4.29 -14.46 7.78
N VAL A 83 3.90 -13.43 7.01
CA VAL A 83 4.60 -12.16 6.89
C VAL A 83 3.60 -11.03 6.78
N GLY A 84 3.79 -9.94 7.54
CA GLY A 84 3.03 -8.71 7.43
C GLY A 84 3.42 -7.91 6.19
N ILE A 85 2.45 -7.28 5.55
CA ILE A 85 2.66 -6.41 4.39
C ILE A 85 2.17 -5.02 4.74
N THR A 86 3.07 -4.04 4.65
CA THR A 86 2.77 -2.63 4.91
C THR A 86 3.22 -1.78 3.73
N ALA A 87 2.59 -0.62 3.58
CA ALA A 87 2.94 0.38 2.57
C ALA A 87 2.79 1.80 3.14
N THR A 88 3.14 2.79 2.34
CA THR A 88 2.91 4.20 2.65
C THR A 88 2.23 4.91 1.49
N LYS A 89 1.36 5.88 1.81
CA LYS A 89 0.72 6.80 0.88
C LYS A 89 1.16 8.21 1.16
N SER A 90 1.51 8.94 0.11
CA SER A 90 1.71 10.39 0.16
C SER A 90 0.78 11.09 -0.84
N LEU A 91 0.31 12.29 -0.46
CA LEU A 91 -0.48 13.18 -1.30
C LEU A 91 0.16 14.56 -1.30
N THR A 92 0.55 15.06 -2.48
CA THR A 92 1.04 16.45 -2.63
C THR A 92 -0.14 17.35 -3.00
N GLY A 93 -0.13 18.60 -2.54
CA GLY A 93 -1.14 19.61 -2.87
C GLY A 93 -2.21 19.82 -1.80
N ARG A 94 -2.46 18.84 -0.91
CA ARG A 94 -3.25 18.96 0.31
C ARG A 94 -2.95 17.82 1.27
N ASP A 95 -3.44 17.96 2.50
CA ASP A 95 -3.32 16.89 3.49
C ASP A 95 -4.11 15.65 3.08
N LEU A 96 -3.59 14.51 3.50
CA LEU A 96 -4.19 13.20 3.34
C LEU A 96 -5.31 13.02 4.37
N THR A 97 -6.38 12.34 3.99
CA THR A 97 -7.48 11.98 4.89
C THR A 97 -7.50 10.47 5.08
N GLU A 98 -7.77 10.02 6.32
CA GLU A 98 -7.92 8.60 6.64
C GLU A 98 -8.97 7.92 5.74
N GLY A 99 -8.61 6.75 5.21
CA GLY A 99 -9.48 5.95 4.37
C GLY A 99 -9.81 6.56 3.01
N GLU A 100 -9.09 7.59 2.56
CA GLU A 100 -9.37 8.29 1.31
C GLU A 100 -9.02 7.45 0.08
N PHE A 101 -7.94 6.67 0.15
CA PHE A 101 -7.45 5.81 -0.92
C PHE A 101 -7.53 4.35 -0.51
N SER A 102 -7.83 3.49 -1.46
CA SER A 102 -7.91 2.04 -1.26
C SER A 102 -6.83 1.33 -2.06
N PHE A 103 -6.30 0.26 -1.50
CA PHE A 103 -5.18 -0.50 -2.05
C PHE A 103 -5.46 -1.99 -2.00
N ALA A 104 -4.78 -2.74 -2.84
CA ALA A 104 -4.84 -4.19 -2.84
C ALA A 104 -3.46 -4.81 -3.04
N VAL A 105 -3.28 -6.01 -2.49
CA VAL A 105 -2.17 -6.92 -2.81
C VAL A 105 -2.74 -8.09 -3.57
N LYS A 106 -2.10 -8.46 -4.68
CA LYS A 106 -2.46 -9.58 -5.56
C LYS A 106 -1.22 -10.31 -6.05
N TYR A 107 -1.36 -11.47 -6.70
CA TYR A 107 -0.24 -12.05 -7.42
C TYR A 107 0.18 -11.15 -8.59
N ALA A 108 1.46 -11.21 -8.99
CA ALA A 108 1.98 -10.41 -10.11
C ALA A 108 1.30 -10.73 -11.43
N GLU A 109 0.87 -11.96 -11.64
CA GLU A 109 0.00 -12.36 -12.75
C GLU A 109 -1.46 -11.94 -12.45
N PRO A 110 -2.31 -11.79 -13.47
CA PRO A 110 -3.71 -11.42 -13.27
C PRO A 110 -4.40 -12.33 -12.26
N SER A 111 -4.87 -11.77 -11.17
CA SER A 111 -5.54 -12.49 -10.08
C SER A 111 -6.49 -11.57 -9.32
N ASP A 112 -7.36 -12.16 -8.52
CA ASP A 112 -8.18 -11.45 -7.55
C ASP A 112 -7.30 -10.82 -6.44
N ASP A 113 -7.87 -9.85 -5.74
CA ASP A 113 -7.24 -9.23 -4.59
C ASP A 113 -7.11 -10.27 -3.45
N LEU A 114 -5.91 -10.40 -2.92
CA LEU A 114 -5.60 -11.28 -1.78
C LEU A 114 -5.79 -10.55 -0.46
N LEU A 115 -5.34 -9.30 -0.40
CA LEU A 115 -5.46 -8.40 0.75
C LEU A 115 -5.91 -7.04 0.25
N THR A 116 -6.68 -6.33 1.07
CA THR A 116 -7.11 -4.96 0.80
C THR A 116 -6.93 -4.10 2.04
N ALA A 117 -6.57 -2.82 1.84
CA ALA A 117 -6.40 -1.86 2.91
C ALA A 117 -6.74 -0.44 2.42
N SER A 118 -6.90 0.48 3.36
CA SER A 118 -6.97 1.92 3.10
C SER A 118 -5.82 2.62 3.84
N ASN A 119 -5.51 3.85 3.44
CA ASN A 119 -4.54 4.66 4.16
C ASN A 119 -5.07 5.18 5.50
N GLU A 120 -4.20 5.27 6.49
CA GLU A 120 -4.41 6.08 7.69
C GLU A 120 -4.14 7.58 7.40
N ALA A 121 -4.47 8.46 8.34
CA ALA A 121 -4.26 9.90 8.20
C ALA A 121 -2.76 10.28 8.05
N ASP A 122 -1.85 9.50 8.63
CA ASP A 122 -0.40 9.68 8.52
C ASP A 122 0.20 9.07 7.24
N GLY A 123 -0.65 8.44 6.42
CA GLY A 123 -0.27 7.78 5.19
C GLY A 123 0.19 6.33 5.35
N SER A 124 0.20 5.77 6.54
CA SER A 124 0.48 4.35 6.74
C SER A 124 -0.63 3.48 6.15
N ILE A 125 -0.25 2.31 5.63
CA ILE A 125 -1.16 1.30 5.06
C ILE A 125 -0.74 -0.05 5.64
N ASP A 126 -1.65 -0.73 6.34
CA ASP A 126 -1.46 -2.09 6.82
C ASP A 126 -2.39 -3.05 6.07
N PHE A 127 -1.83 -3.89 5.21
CA PHE A 127 -2.58 -4.92 4.49
C PHE A 127 -2.88 -6.16 5.35
N GLY A 128 -2.27 -6.28 6.54
CA GLY A 128 -2.31 -7.49 7.32
C GLY A 128 -1.24 -8.49 6.87
N LYS A 129 -1.56 -9.81 6.93
CA LYS A 129 -0.57 -10.86 6.79
C LYS A 129 -0.87 -11.80 5.62
N LEU A 130 0.19 -12.20 4.92
CA LEU A 130 0.19 -13.34 4.01
C LEU A 130 0.63 -14.59 4.78
N SER A 131 -0.20 -15.64 4.75
CA SER A 131 0.06 -16.89 5.47
C SER A 131 0.39 -18.03 4.50
N TYR A 132 1.33 -18.87 4.90
CA TYR A 132 1.84 -19.98 4.09
C TYR A 132 1.81 -21.28 4.89
N THR A 133 1.48 -22.37 4.21
CA THR A 133 1.67 -23.74 4.69
C THR A 133 2.39 -24.54 3.61
N THR A 134 2.95 -25.70 3.97
CA THR A 134 3.54 -26.62 2.97
C THR A 134 2.56 -26.99 1.87
N GLU A 135 1.27 -27.13 2.20
CA GLU A 135 0.20 -27.42 1.24
C GLU A 135 -0.07 -26.24 0.30
N THR A 136 -0.25 -25.02 0.87
CA THR A 136 -0.49 -23.83 0.06
C THR A 136 0.69 -23.51 -0.84
N LEU A 137 1.93 -23.72 -0.39
CA LEU A 137 3.12 -23.55 -1.22
C LEU A 137 3.17 -24.54 -2.39
N ALA A 138 2.79 -25.79 -2.16
CA ALA A 138 2.70 -26.80 -3.24
C ALA A 138 1.66 -26.37 -4.30
N LYS A 139 0.51 -25.86 -3.85
CA LYS A 139 -0.52 -25.32 -4.73
C LYS A 139 -0.03 -24.10 -5.51
N LEU A 140 0.61 -23.13 -4.86
CA LEU A 140 1.17 -21.95 -5.52
C LEU A 140 2.19 -22.29 -6.60
N VAL A 141 2.98 -23.35 -6.40
CA VAL A 141 3.91 -23.86 -7.43
C VAL A 141 3.13 -24.47 -8.61
N ALA A 142 2.09 -25.25 -8.32
CA ALA A 142 1.27 -25.87 -9.38
C ALA A 142 0.52 -24.82 -10.21
N ASP A 143 0.04 -23.76 -9.57
CA ASP A 143 -0.67 -22.63 -10.20
C ASP A 143 0.28 -21.62 -10.90
N GLY A 144 1.61 -21.80 -10.76
CA GLY A 144 2.61 -20.94 -11.40
C GLY A 144 2.94 -19.65 -10.65
N HIS A 145 2.34 -19.40 -9.48
CA HIS A 145 2.57 -18.21 -8.66
C HIS A 145 3.84 -18.26 -7.81
N ALA A 146 4.40 -19.46 -7.55
CA ALA A 146 5.62 -19.67 -6.80
C ALA A 146 6.67 -20.44 -7.60
N LYS A 147 7.94 -20.06 -7.42
CA LYS A 147 9.11 -20.78 -7.94
C LYS A 147 9.84 -21.43 -6.78
N LYS A 148 10.13 -22.75 -6.91
CA LYS A 148 11.00 -23.45 -5.94
C LYS A 148 12.41 -22.92 -6.02
N ASP A 149 13.05 -22.83 -4.86
CA ASP A 149 14.40 -22.36 -4.66
C ASP A 149 15.07 -23.11 -3.50
N VAL A 150 16.35 -22.85 -3.25
CA VAL A 150 17.10 -23.33 -2.09
C VAL A 150 17.83 -22.12 -1.50
N LYS A 151 17.57 -21.85 -0.22
CA LYS A 151 18.25 -20.79 0.52
C LYS A 151 18.97 -21.39 1.74
N ASP A 152 20.30 -21.18 1.81
CA ASP A 152 21.15 -21.71 2.88
C ASP A 152 21.01 -23.23 3.09
N GLY A 153 20.85 -23.98 1.98
CA GLY A 153 20.68 -25.43 1.98
C GLY A 153 19.28 -25.92 2.39
N LYS A 154 18.32 -25.01 2.61
CA LYS A 154 16.93 -25.32 2.97
C LYS A 154 16.00 -25.13 1.79
N PRO A 155 14.89 -25.89 1.69
CA PRO A 155 13.85 -25.64 0.70
C PRO A 155 13.30 -24.22 0.83
N ALA A 156 13.15 -23.54 -0.30
CA ALA A 156 12.63 -22.18 -0.34
C ALA A 156 11.69 -22.00 -1.52
N TRP A 157 10.86 -20.95 -1.46
CA TRP A 157 9.93 -20.55 -2.52
C TRP A 157 9.95 -19.05 -2.67
N ASN A 158 9.97 -18.57 -3.91
CA ASN A 158 9.83 -17.16 -4.26
C ASN A 158 8.47 -16.95 -4.92
N ILE A 159 7.63 -16.12 -4.30
CA ILE A 159 6.29 -15.78 -4.77
C ILE A 159 6.28 -14.32 -5.19
N SER A 160 5.81 -14.02 -6.41
CA SER A 160 5.75 -12.66 -6.95
C SER A 160 4.37 -12.04 -6.72
N TYR A 161 4.37 -10.88 -6.09
CA TYR A 161 3.18 -10.09 -5.77
C TYR A 161 3.24 -8.71 -6.40
N ALA A 162 2.10 -8.07 -6.50
CA ALA A 162 1.95 -6.66 -6.80
C ALA A 162 1.03 -6.00 -5.77
N ALA A 163 1.45 -4.86 -5.26
CA ALA A 163 0.59 -3.94 -4.53
C ALA A 163 0.11 -2.85 -5.49
N CYS A 164 -1.17 -2.52 -5.50
CA CYS A 164 -1.75 -1.52 -6.38
C CYS A 164 -2.72 -0.60 -5.65
N GLU A 165 -2.79 0.65 -6.11
CA GLU A 165 -3.84 1.59 -5.72
C GLU A 165 -5.08 1.34 -6.58
N LYS A 166 -6.28 1.35 -5.97
CA LYS A 166 -7.55 1.24 -6.68
C LYS A 166 -7.95 2.61 -7.20
N THR A 167 -8.08 2.73 -8.51
CA THR A 167 -8.30 4.03 -9.17
C THR A 167 -9.76 4.30 -9.51
N ASP A 168 -10.66 3.36 -9.27
CA ASP A 168 -12.08 3.44 -9.65
C ASP A 168 -12.87 4.52 -8.89
N SER A 169 -12.37 4.97 -7.74
CA SER A 169 -13.04 5.92 -6.84
C SER A 169 -12.14 7.06 -6.36
N LEU A 170 -11.20 7.49 -7.18
CA LEU A 170 -10.30 8.60 -6.83
C LEU A 170 -11.07 9.91 -6.67
N PRO A 171 -10.70 10.74 -5.67
CA PRO A 171 -11.23 12.09 -5.54
C PRO A 171 -10.92 12.93 -6.78
N ARG A 172 -11.82 13.82 -7.16
CA ARG A 172 -11.56 14.76 -8.26
C ARG A 172 -10.35 15.65 -7.95
N GLY A 173 -9.58 15.98 -8.97
CA GLY A 173 -8.36 16.77 -8.82
C GLY A 173 -7.14 15.94 -8.42
N VAL A 174 -7.28 14.65 -8.11
CA VAL A 174 -6.17 13.75 -7.80
C VAL A 174 -5.68 13.06 -9.06
N SER A 175 -4.37 13.04 -9.25
CA SER A 175 -3.67 12.25 -10.26
C SER A 175 -2.71 11.26 -9.60
N VAL A 176 -2.75 10.00 -10.05
CA VAL A 176 -1.89 8.93 -9.55
C VAL A 176 -0.50 9.06 -10.17
N GLN A 177 0.53 8.99 -9.33
CA GLN A 177 1.93 8.93 -9.75
C GLN A 177 2.49 7.52 -9.65
N THR A 178 1.97 6.71 -8.70
CA THR A 178 2.41 5.33 -8.49
C THR A 178 1.17 4.44 -8.37
N GLU A 179 0.89 3.67 -9.42
CA GLU A 179 -0.31 2.83 -9.50
C GLU A 179 -0.04 1.39 -9.02
N LEU A 180 1.13 0.83 -9.39
CA LEU A 180 1.47 -0.57 -9.12
C LEU A 180 2.94 -0.73 -8.72
N ILE A 181 3.19 -1.53 -7.68
CA ILE A 181 4.54 -1.83 -7.17
C ILE A 181 4.67 -3.34 -7.04
N SER A 182 5.61 -3.92 -7.79
CA SER A 182 5.93 -5.34 -7.69
C SER A 182 6.87 -5.63 -6.55
N PHE A 183 6.65 -6.75 -5.83
CA PHE A 183 7.54 -7.24 -4.78
C PHE A 183 7.54 -8.77 -4.73
N THR A 184 8.45 -9.35 -3.98
CA THR A 184 8.57 -10.80 -3.85
C THR A 184 8.56 -11.19 -2.38
N VAL A 185 7.87 -12.30 -2.04
CA VAL A 185 8.01 -12.94 -0.75
C VAL A 185 8.83 -14.22 -0.92
N THR A 186 9.91 -14.31 -0.14
CA THR A 186 10.71 -15.53 -0.04
C THR A 186 10.28 -16.29 1.21
N VAL A 187 9.86 -17.55 1.05
CA VAL A 187 9.46 -18.44 2.13
C VAL A 187 10.50 -19.56 2.24
N VAL A 188 11.02 -19.82 3.45
CA VAL A 188 12.01 -20.85 3.73
C VAL A 188 11.45 -21.86 4.72
N ASP A 189 11.57 -23.15 4.43
CA ASP A 189 11.23 -24.21 5.37
C ASP A 189 12.38 -24.46 6.35
N ASN A 190 12.13 -24.28 7.64
CA ASN A 190 13.13 -24.46 8.68
C ASN A 190 13.38 -25.93 9.02
N GLY A 191 12.49 -26.85 8.58
CA GLY A 191 12.59 -28.28 8.85
C GLY A 191 12.10 -28.70 10.24
N ASP A 192 11.47 -27.79 10.97
CA ASP A 192 10.99 -27.95 12.35
C ASP A 192 9.50 -27.65 12.52
N GLY A 193 8.73 -27.68 11.41
CA GLY A 193 7.31 -27.30 11.38
C GLY A 193 7.05 -25.82 11.24
N THR A 194 8.09 -25.00 11.09
CA THR A 194 7.95 -23.55 10.86
C THR A 194 8.45 -23.13 9.48
N LEU A 195 7.79 -22.11 8.91
CA LEU A 195 8.23 -21.42 7.71
C LEU A 195 8.65 -20.00 8.08
N THR A 196 9.79 -19.55 7.57
CA THR A 196 10.20 -18.14 7.65
C THR A 196 9.84 -17.45 6.35
N ALA A 197 8.89 -16.51 6.39
CA ALA A 197 8.49 -15.70 5.24
C ALA A 197 9.08 -14.29 5.35
N THR A 198 9.66 -13.78 4.26
CA THR A 198 10.29 -12.46 4.20
C THR A 198 9.80 -11.73 2.96
N ALA A 199 9.23 -10.53 3.14
CA ALA A 199 8.84 -9.67 2.05
C ALA A 199 10.05 -8.82 1.59
N ASN A 200 10.38 -8.91 0.30
CA ASN A 200 11.45 -8.16 -0.35
C ASN A 200 10.82 -7.00 -1.13
N THR A 201 10.55 -5.89 -0.44
CA THR A 201 9.87 -4.70 -0.99
C THR A 201 10.84 -3.63 -1.49
N GLY A 202 12.15 -3.89 -1.49
CA GLY A 202 13.16 -2.90 -1.87
C GLY A 202 13.15 -1.69 -0.94
N ASN A 203 12.85 -0.50 -1.48
CA ASN A 203 12.75 0.74 -0.70
C ASN A 203 11.38 0.94 -0.02
N GLY A 204 10.59 -0.13 0.13
CA GLY A 204 9.23 -0.12 0.66
C GLY A 204 8.17 0.09 -0.45
N LEU A 205 6.92 -0.23 -0.12
CA LEU A 205 5.78 -0.01 -1.01
C LEU A 205 5.28 1.42 -0.79
N LYS A 206 5.58 2.34 -1.74
CA LYS A 206 5.29 3.77 -1.61
C LYS A 206 4.38 4.23 -2.73
N PHE A 207 3.16 4.63 -2.41
CA PHE A 207 2.18 5.18 -3.33
C PHE A 207 2.17 6.71 -3.25
N GLN A 208 2.21 7.38 -4.39
CA GLN A 208 2.25 8.83 -4.49
C GLN A 208 1.14 9.33 -5.40
N ASN A 209 0.40 10.35 -4.95
CA ASN A 209 -0.57 11.07 -5.75
C ASN A 209 -0.34 12.58 -5.63
N VAL A 210 -0.87 13.30 -6.60
CA VAL A 210 -0.86 14.76 -6.62
C VAL A 210 -2.28 15.26 -6.70
N TYR A 211 -2.67 16.13 -5.77
CA TYR A 211 -3.90 16.90 -5.84
C TYR A 211 -3.61 18.26 -6.46
N SER A 212 -4.46 18.69 -7.40
CA SER A 212 -4.38 20.00 -8.04
C SER A 212 -5.79 20.55 -8.28
N THR A 213 -5.87 21.89 -8.36
CA THR A 213 -7.07 22.60 -8.81
C THR A 213 -6.93 22.99 -10.28
N GLY A 214 -8.03 23.36 -10.93
CA GLY A 214 -8.05 23.70 -12.37
C GLY A 214 -7.27 24.96 -12.74
N GLY A 215 -6.50 25.54 -11.83
CA GLY A 215 -5.66 26.72 -12.01
C GLY A 215 -5.97 27.84 -11.00
N PRO A 216 -5.29 28.99 -11.14
CA PRO A 216 -5.51 30.13 -10.26
C PRO A 216 -6.90 30.76 -10.50
N VAL A 217 -7.44 31.34 -9.45
CA VAL A 217 -8.63 32.21 -9.53
C VAL A 217 -8.23 33.66 -9.33
N SER A 218 -8.87 34.56 -10.03
CA SER A 218 -8.53 35.98 -10.01
C SER A 218 -9.71 36.83 -9.59
N VAL A 219 -9.44 37.95 -8.90
CA VAL A 219 -10.41 38.97 -8.54
C VAL A 219 -9.78 40.34 -8.69
N GLY A 220 -10.50 41.29 -9.29
CA GLY A 220 -10.05 42.67 -9.39
C GLY A 220 -10.10 43.38 -8.03
N LEU A 221 -9.09 44.22 -7.75
CA LEU A 221 -9.08 45.12 -6.60
C LEU A 221 -9.12 46.56 -7.09
N SER A 222 -10.27 47.21 -6.90
CA SER A 222 -10.48 48.59 -7.28
C SER A 222 -11.26 49.36 -6.23
N GLY A 223 -11.12 50.66 -6.19
CA GLY A 223 -11.81 51.53 -5.27
C GLY A 223 -12.11 52.90 -5.89
N VAL A 224 -12.60 53.81 -5.06
CA VAL A 224 -12.97 55.18 -5.48
C VAL A 224 -12.43 56.19 -4.50
N LYS A 225 -11.85 57.27 -4.99
CA LYS A 225 -11.67 58.56 -4.30
C LYS A 225 -12.89 59.41 -4.57
N ASP A 226 -13.69 59.66 -3.56
CA ASP A 226 -14.89 60.52 -3.62
C ASP A 226 -14.54 61.85 -2.94
N LEU A 227 -14.72 62.95 -3.65
CA LEU A 227 -14.51 64.28 -3.08
C LEU A 227 -15.84 64.87 -2.64
N LYS A 228 -15.95 65.19 -1.37
CA LYS A 228 -17.07 65.97 -0.81
C LYS A 228 -16.69 67.42 -0.70
N SER A 229 -17.56 68.30 -1.13
CA SER A 229 -17.43 69.72 -0.98
C SER A 229 -18.58 70.27 -0.12
N ASP A 230 -18.24 70.94 0.96
CA ASP A 230 -19.21 71.59 1.86
C ASP A 230 -19.93 72.77 1.19
N ALA A 231 -19.35 73.34 0.14
CA ALA A 231 -19.91 74.48 -0.59
C ALA A 231 -20.52 74.13 -1.95
N GLY A 232 -20.62 72.81 -2.29
CA GLY A 232 -21.11 72.37 -3.60
C GLY A 232 -20.22 72.79 -4.77
N LEU A 233 -18.97 73.17 -4.50
CA LEU A 233 -17.98 73.57 -5.52
C LEU A 233 -17.35 72.28 -6.10
N THR A 234 -17.26 72.19 -7.42
CA THR A 234 -16.54 71.12 -8.08
C THR A 234 -15.09 71.57 -8.16
N PRO A 235 -14.14 70.84 -7.52
CA PRO A 235 -12.71 71.19 -7.61
C PRO A 235 -12.17 70.95 -9.02
N ALA A 236 -11.06 71.64 -9.34
CA ALA A 236 -10.27 71.32 -10.54
C ALA A 236 -9.92 69.85 -10.53
N SER A 237 -9.57 69.30 -11.70
CA SER A 237 -9.21 67.86 -11.82
C SER A 237 -8.27 67.41 -10.69
N ILE A 238 -8.62 66.34 -10.05
CA ILE A 238 -7.81 65.63 -9.01
C ILE A 238 -7.00 64.49 -9.58
N GLU A 239 -7.06 64.26 -10.89
CA GLU A 239 -6.39 63.15 -11.56
C GLU A 239 -4.92 63.03 -11.13
N GLY A 240 -4.53 61.84 -10.64
CA GLY A 240 -3.18 61.53 -10.22
C GLY A 240 -2.67 62.27 -8.98
N LYS A 241 -3.54 63.03 -8.25
CA LYS A 241 -3.15 63.76 -7.06
C LYS A 241 -3.00 62.94 -5.80
N PHE A 242 -3.75 61.83 -5.74
CA PHE A 242 -3.74 60.91 -4.60
C PHE A 242 -3.15 59.57 -5.00
N THR A 243 -2.29 59.06 -4.14
CA THR A 243 -1.65 57.75 -4.29
C THR A 243 -2.18 56.79 -3.23
N PHE A 244 -2.59 55.64 -3.65
CA PHE A 244 -3.11 54.58 -2.78
C PHE A 244 -2.14 53.43 -2.74
N THR A 245 -1.91 52.88 -1.54
CA THR A 245 -0.97 51.77 -1.32
C THR A 245 -1.70 50.60 -0.69
N VAL A 246 -1.54 49.38 -1.26
CA VAL A 246 -2.07 48.12 -0.73
C VAL A 246 -0.97 47.40 0.02
N THR A 247 -1.31 46.91 1.20
CA THR A 247 -0.46 46.02 2.01
C THR A 247 -1.28 44.87 2.57
N SER A 248 -0.65 43.81 3.03
CA SER A 248 -1.27 42.74 3.81
C SER A 248 -0.35 42.36 4.97
N ASP A 249 -0.93 42.09 6.13
CA ASP A 249 -0.22 41.52 7.28
C ASP A 249 -0.06 40.01 7.15
N ASP A 250 -0.79 39.40 6.24
CA ASP A 250 -0.70 37.96 5.96
C ASP A 250 0.44 37.72 4.96
N ALA A 251 1.52 37.08 5.41
CA ALA A 251 2.69 36.77 4.58
C ALA A 251 2.39 35.77 3.44
N ALA A 252 1.25 35.08 3.49
CA ALA A 252 0.79 34.17 2.45
C ALA A 252 -0.08 34.88 1.39
N ALA A 253 -0.52 36.14 1.65
CA ALA A 253 -1.42 36.86 0.74
C ALA A 253 -0.72 37.19 -0.58
N PRO A 254 -1.21 36.71 -1.73
CA PRO A 254 -0.72 37.19 -3.02
C PRO A 254 -1.09 38.67 -3.21
N MET A 255 -0.18 39.47 -3.71
CA MET A 255 -0.42 40.89 -3.92
C MET A 255 -1.08 41.17 -5.29
N PRO A 256 -1.84 42.26 -5.44
CA PRO A 256 -2.39 42.68 -6.73
C PRO A 256 -1.28 43.03 -7.73
N GLU A 257 -1.64 43.14 -9.02
CA GLU A 257 -0.71 43.48 -10.11
C GLU A 257 0.05 44.78 -9.82
N HIS A 258 -0.61 45.71 -9.17
CA HIS A 258 -0.02 47.01 -8.72
C HIS A 258 -0.25 47.15 -7.21
N THR A 259 0.81 47.29 -6.42
CA THR A 259 0.71 47.57 -4.99
C THR A 259 0.49 49.06 -4.68
N THR A 260 0.68 49.92 -5.68
CA THR A 260 0.40 51.34 -5.64
C THR A 260 -0.39 51.75 -6.88
N ALA A 261 -1.39 52.62 -6.71
CA ALA A 261 -2.18 53.17 -7.81
C ALA A 261 -2.52 54.63 -7.53
N THR A 262 -2.79 55.43 -8.57
CA THR A 262 -3.32 56.79 -8.45
C THR A 262 -4.76 56.82 -8.93
N ASN A 263 -5.54 57.80 -8.46
CA ASN A 263 -6.87 58.01 -8.96
C ASN A 263 -6.88 58.57 -10.40
N ASP A 264 -7.84 58.16 -11.21
CA ASP A 264 -8.14 58.76 -12.50
C ASP A 264 -8.93 60.09 -12.34
N ALA A 265 -9.33 60.72 -13.45
CA ALA A 265 -10.13 61.96 -13.48
C ALA A 265 -11.53 61.78 -12.84
N ASN A 266 -12.07 60.57 -12.78
CA ASN A 266 -13.35 60.19 -12.18
C ASN A 266 -13.24 59.72 -10.73
N GLY A 267 -12.01 59.74 -10.17
CA GLY A 267 -11.73 59.21 -8.85
C GLY A 267 -11.55 57.71 -8.77
N ASN A 268 -11.57 56.96 -9.88
CA ASN A 268 -11.36 55.52 -9.82
C ASN A 268 -9.90 55.18 -9.50
N VAL A 269 -9.71 54.16 -8.70
CA VAL A 269 -8.41 53.63 -8.30
C VAL A 269 -8.40 52.14 -8.65
N ASP A 270 -7.42 51.70 -9.46
CA ASP A 270 -7.34 50.33 -9.93
C ASP A 270 -5.96 49.71 -9.63
N PHE A 271 -5.94 48.64 -8.86
CA PHE A 271 -4.74 47.87 -8.53
C PHE A 271 -4.54 46.65 -9.44
N GLY A 272 -5.46 46.41 -10.40
CA GLY A 272 -5.47 45.22 -11.23
C GLY A 272 -6.00 44.00 -10.49
N ASN A 273 -5.58 42.81 -10.92
CA ASN A 273 -6.07 41.53 -10.39
C ASN A 273 -5.16 40.98 -9.30
N ILE A 274 -5.78 40.35 -8.31
CA ILE A 274 -5.12 39.45 -7.38
C ILE A 274 -5.35 38.02 -7.88
N LYS A 275 -4.29 37.23 -8.05
CA LYS A 275 -4.36 35.82 -8.46
C LYS A 275 -4.08 34.94 -7.25
N PHE A 276 -5.03 34.09 -6.91
CA PHE A 276 -4.92 33.11 -5.82
C PHE A 276 -4.69 31.72 -6.40
N THR A 277 -3.69 31.04 -5.87
CA THR A 277 -3.33 29.66 -6.23
C THR A 277 -3.65 28.69 -5.07
N LEU A 278 -3.62 27.38 -5.36
CA LEU A 278 -3.68 26.36 -4.32
C LEU A 278 -2.50 26.48 -3.33
N ASP A 279 -1.32 26.86 -3.84
CA ASP A 279 -0.12 27.03 -3.00
C ASP A 279 -0.26 28.21 -2.01
N ASP A 280 -0.89 29.31 -2.43
CA ASP A 280 -1.18 30.44 -1.53
C ASP A 280 -2.12 30.00 -0.41
N LEU A 281 -3.17 29.25 -0.74
CA LEU A 281 -4.08 28.69 0.24
C LEU A 281 -3.38 27.71 1.20
N ASN A 282 -2.56 26.81 0.69
CA ASN A 282 -1.78 25.86 1.50
C ASN A 282 -0.82 26.59 2.44
N LYS A 283 -0.10 27.60 1.94
CA LYS A 283 0.80 28.42 2.74
C LYS A 283 0.06 29.15 3.86
N ALA A 284 -1.11 29.70 3.58
CA ALA A 284 -1.94 30.40 4.57
C ALA A 284 -2.51 29.46 5.64
N LEU A 285 -2.82 28.22 5.28
CA LEU A 285 -3.32 27.19 6.21
C LEU A 285 -2.21 26.49 6.99
N GLY A 286 -0.93 26.72 6.64
CA GLY A 286 0.21 26.00 7.22
C GLY A 286 0.24 24.52 6.82
N THR A 287 -0.48 24.14 5.77
CA THR A 287 -0.44 22.78 5.23
C THR A 287 0.82 22.63 4.38
N ASN A 288 1.69 21.68 4.74
CA ASN A 288 2.85 21.37 3.92
C ASN A 288 2.37 20.72 2.62
N SER A 289 2.77 21.26 1.50
CA SER A 289 2.56 20.66 0.18
C SER A 289 3.27 19.31 -0.01
N THR A 290 4.00 18.86 1.00
CA THR A 290 4.70 17.57 1.06
C THR A 290 4.41 16.91 2.39
N HIS A 291 3.37 16.09 2.47
CA HIS A 291 3.30 15.08 3.53
C HIS A 291 4.27 13.97 3.11
N ALA A 292 5.51 14.13 3.56
CA ALA A 292 6.58 13.20 3.27
C ALA A 292 6.46 11.99 4.20
N ALA A 293 6.37 10.83 3.59
CA ALA A 293 6.86 9.60 4.19
C ALA A 293 8.40 9.62 4.40
N ASP A 294 9.01 10.80 4.52
CA ASP A 294 10.48 10.98 4.65
C ASP A 294 10.96 11.15 6.09
N THR A 295 10.08 11.18 7.11
CA THR A 295 10.49 11.37 8.51
C THR A 295 10.75 10.06 9.28
N ALA A 296 10.56 8.88 8.68
CA ALA A 296 10.86 7.60 9.34
C ALA A 296 12.31 7.10 9.12
N GLY A 297 13.20 7.90 8.52
CA GLY A 297 14.57 7.51 8.17
C GLY A 297 15.70 8.32 8.77
N GLN A 298 15.42 9.28 9.66
CA GLN A 298 16.48 10.07 10.31
C GLN A 298 16.34 10.05 11.84
N SER A 299 16.77 8.95 12.43
CA SER A 299 17.19 8.97 13.82
C SER A 299 18.40 8.06 14.00
N ALA A 300 19.51 8.68 14.42
CA ALA A 300 20.76 8.10 14.88
C ALA A 300 21.80 7.73 13.82
N SER A 301 22.59 8.73 13.35
CA SER A 301 24.05 8.64 13.39
C SER A 301 24.67 9.98 12.99
N ASP A 302 24.84 10.86 13.96
CA ASP A 302 25.87 11.91 13.87
C ASP A 302 26.51 12.05 15.26
N GLN A 303 27.68 11.44 15.40
CA GLN A 303 28.76 11.88 16.27
C GLN A 303 30.03 11.10 15.88
N GLY A 304 31.03 11.84 15.36
CA GLY A 304 32.39 11.38 15.53
C GLY A 304 33.32 11.42 14.33
N SER A 305 33.79 12.63 14.02
CA SER A 305 35.17 13.08 13.82
C SER A 305 36.14 12.26 12.95
N ALA A 306 36.52 12.92 11.90
CA ALA A 306 37.90 13.28 11.44
C ALA A 306 39.00 12.21 11.20
N ALA A 307 39.54 12.34 9.99
CA ALA A 307 40.93 12.28 9.60
C ALA A 307 41.56 10.93 9.24
N GLY A 308 42.13 10.91 8.03
CA GLY A 308 43.35 10.21 7.75
C GLY A 308 43.39 9.32 6.53
N ALA A 309 43.69 9.88 5.42
CA ALA A 309 44.77 9.53 4.44
C ALA A 309 45.04 8.07 4.05
N ASP A 310 44.99 7.87 2.75
CA ASP A 310 45.98 7.30 1.84
C ASP A 310 46.16 5.79 1.64
N SER A 311 46.25 5.50 0.37
CA SER A 311 47.04 4.56 -0.43
C SER A 311 46.49 3.19 -0.75
N GLU A 312 46.17 3.02 -2.03
CA GLU A 312 46.74 2.09 -3.05
C GLU A 312 47.05 0.65 -2.59
N GLU A 313 46.68 -0.40 -3.28
CA GLU A 313 47.10 -0.98 -4.53
C GLU A 313 46.62 -2.44 -4.63
N GLN A 314 46.16 -2.80 -5.80
CA GLN A 314 46.33 -3.99 -6.62
C GLN A 314 46.43 -5.42 -6.04
N GLY A 315 45.80 -6.34 -6.78
CA GLY A 315 46.31 -7.68 -7.01
C GLY A 315 45.26 -8.77 -7.05
N ASN A 316 44.69 -9.03 -8.15
CA ASN A 316 44.89 -10.05 -9.19
C ASN A 316 44.83 -11.54 -8.75
N ALA A 317 43.93 -12.23 -9.41
CA ALA A 317 43.99 -13.50 -10.13
C ALA A 317 43.85 -14.86 -9.40
N ALA A 318 43.03 -15.62 -10.08
CA ALA A 318 43.11 -17.00 -10.58
C ALA A 318 42.46 -18.11 -9.73
N ALA A 319 41.39 -18.63 -10.23
CA ALA A 319 41.17 -19.87 -11.00
C ALA A 319 41.62 -21.18 -10.35
N SER A 320 40.69 -22.09 -10.19
CA SER A 320 40.65 -23.46 -10.72
C SER A 320 39.61 -24.28 -9.96
N ASP A 321 38.58 -24.75 -10.63
CA ASP A 321 38.48 -26.08 -11.27
C ASP A 321 38.30 -27.25 -10.28
N GLY A 322 37.22 -28.02 -10.44
CA GLY A 322 36.98 -29.28 -9.76
C GLY A 322 35.55 -29.77 -9.85
N ALA A 323 35.25 -30.46 -10.91
CA ALA A 323 34.01 -31.23 -11.12
C ALA A 323 33.91 -32.43 -10.19
N GLU A 324 32.70 -32.89 -9.84
CA GLU A 324 32.13 -34.20 -10.17
C GLU A 324 30.83 -34.47 -9.37
N GLN A 325 29.79 -34.71 -10.09
CA GLN A 325 28.85 -35.83 -10.22
C GLN A 325 28.32 -36.49 -8.95
N GLY A 326 27.00 -36.50 -8.87
CA GLY A 326 26.21 -37.38 -8.01
C GLY A 326 24.72 -37.35 -8.35
N GLN A 327 24.33 -38.21 -9.29
CA GLN A 327 22.93 -38.45 -9.72
C GLN A 327 22.09 -39.07 -8.58
N GLY A 328 20.84 -38.67 -8.50
CA GLY A 328 19.83 -39.34 -7.70
C GLY A 328 18.42 -38.84 -8.05
N ALA A 329 17.93 -39.27 -9.20
CA ALA A 329 16.53 -39.06 -9.59
C ALA A 329 15.62 -40.04 -8.81
N ALA A 330 14.59 -39.52 -8.16
CA ALA A 330 13.42 -40.29 -7.80
C ALA A 330 12.16 -39.58 -8.34
N VAL A 331 11.65 -40.14 -9.41
CA VAL A 331 10.34 -39.84 -9.97
C VAL A 331 9.30 -40.52 -9.09
N VAL A 332 8.32 -39.80 -8.58
CA VAL A 332 7.05 -40.35 -8.08
C VAL A 332 5.92 -39.64 -8.79
N THR A 333 5.35 -40.33 -9.73
CA THR A 333 4.04 -40.04 -10.32
C THR A 333 2.94 -40.57 -9.39
N GLY A 334 1.93 -39.76 -9.12
CA GLY A 334 0.74 -40.16 -8.42
C GLY A 334 -0.38 -39.16 -8.62
N GLU A 335 -1.23 -39.41 -9.60
CA GLU A 335 -2.49 -38.70 -9.81
C GLU A 335 -3.47 -39.04 -8.69
N GLY A 336 -4.14 -38.02 -8.17
CA GLY A 336 -5.25 -38.18 -7.22
C GLY A 336 -6.11 -36.92 -7.21
N THR A 337 -7.19 -36.98 -7.99
CA THR A 337 -8.26 -35.97 -8.03
C THR A 337 -9.00 -35.89 -6.70
N GLY A 338 -9.05 -34.73 -6.08
CA GLY A 338 -9.87 -34.45 -4.92
C GLY A 338 -10.06 -32.96 -4.74
N ALA A 339 -11.19 -32.44 -5.22
CA ALA A 339 -11.61 -31.07 -5.00
C ALA A 339 -11.90 -30.84 -3.51
N ALA A 340 -11.15 -29.93 -2.89
CA ALA A 340 -11.48 -29.40 -1.57
C ALA A 340 -11.74 -27.89 -1.71
N SER A 341 -12.98 -27.52 -1.42
CA SER A 341 -13.51 -26.18 -1.37
C SER A 341 -12.85 -25.38 -0.24
N VAL A 342 -12.34 -24.21 -0.57
CA VAL A 342 -11.87 -23.21 0.40
C VAL A 342 -13.09 -22.54 1.02
N SER A 343 -13.31 -22.74 2.32
CA SER A 343 -14.30 -22.04 3.12
C SER A 343 -13.76 -20.68 3.53
N THR A 344 -14.28 -19.63 2.93
CA THR A 344 -14.19 -18.26 3.45
C THR A 344 -15.23 -18.09 4.55
N ALA A 345 -14.80 -17.90 5.78
CA ALA A 345 -15.69 -17.54 6.89
C ALA A 345 -16.09 -16.05 6.75
N ALA A 346 -17.24 -15.80 6.15
CA ALA A 346 -17.94 -14.54 6.24
C ALA A 346 -18.84 -14.57 7.46
N ASN A 347 -18.61 -13.67 8.41
CA ASN A 347 -19.46 -13.46 9.56
C ASN A 347 -20.70 -12.65 9.11
N LYS A 348 -21.85 -13.30 9.02
CA LYS A 348 -23.12 -12.68 8.66
C LYS A 348 -23.96 -12.56 9.92
N VAL A 349 -24.23 -11.32 10.33
CA VAL A 349 -25.32 -11.01 11.28
C VAL A 349 -26.60 -10.80 10.50
N ALA A 350 -27.61 -11.59 10.84
CA ALA A 350 -28.93 -11.51 10.25
C ALA A 350 -29.81 -10.48 10.98
N GLY A 351 -30.69 -9.82 10.24
CA GLY A 351 -31.77 -9.03 10.81
C GLY A 351 -32.65 -8.30 9.81
N ALA A 352 -33.77 -8.95 9.46
CA ALA A 352 -35.11 -8.45 9.12
C ALA A 352 -35.38 -7.68 7.82
N GLU A 353 -36.35 -8.24 7.13
CA GLU A 353 -37.10 -7.86 5.93
C GLU A 353 -37.79 -6.51 6.04
N ASP A 354 -37.84 -5.70 4.94
CA ASP A 354 -39.10 -5.32 4.33
C ASP A 354 -38.92 -4.81 2.88
N ALA A 355 -39.87 -5.14 2.05
CA ALA A 355 -39.92 -4.86 0.63
C ALA A 355 -40.44 -3.43 0.36
N ASP A 356 -39.94 -2.74 -0.65
CA ASP A 356 -40.66 -2.38 -1.90
C ASP A 356 -39.98 -1.23 -2.67
N GLN A 357 -40.14 -1.29 -4.01
CA GLN A 357 -39.91 -0.25 -5.01
C GLN A 357 -38.51 0.02 -5.58
N ALA A 358 -38.33 -0.62 -6.72
CA ALA A 358 -37.30 -0.31 -7.72
C ALA A 358 -37.47 1.11 -8.28
N SER A 359 -36.43 1.94 -8.16
CA SER A 359 -36.11 2.98 -9.12
C SER A 359 -34.65 2.76 -9.55
N ALA A 360 -34.49 2.49 -10.83
CA ALA A 360 -33.18 2.38 -11.46
C ALA A 360 -32.44 3.72 -11.33
N GLN A 361 -31.54 3.80 -10.36
CA GLN A 361 -30.59 4.88 -10.22
C GLN A 361 -29.28 4.37 -10.80
N SER A 362 -28.78 5.06 -11.83
CA SER A 362 -27.48 4.83 -12.42
C SER A 362 -26.42 4.84 -11.31
N ASP A 363 -25.77 3.69 -11.07
CA ASP A 363 -24.58 3.57 -10.24
C ASP A 363 -23.40 4.29 -10.95
N GLU A 364 -23.36 5.62 -10.83
CA GLU A 364 -22.08 6.32 -10.88
C GLU A 364 -21.39 6.02 -9.55
N PRO A 365 -20.13 5.53 -9.55
CA PRO A 365 -19.40 5.31 -8.31
C PRO A 365 -19.33 6.64 -7.56
N ALA A 366 -19.82 6.64 -6.31
CA ALA A 366 -19.82 7.82 -5.46
C ALA A 366 -18.35 8.25 -5.25
N THR A 367 -17.91 9.25 -6.02
CA THR A 367 -16.65 9.95 -5.79
C THR A 367 -16.68 10.49 -4.37
N ARG A 368 -15.77 10.04 -3.51
CA ARG A 368 -15.62 10.58 -2.15
C ARG A 368 -15.43 12.10 -2.26
N ALA A 369 -16.28 12.88 -1.59
CA ALA A 369 -16.15 14.32 -1.53
C ALA A 369 -14.86 14.67 -0.77
N GLY A 370 -14.00 15.46 -1.40
CA GLY A 370 -12.80 16.00 -0.75
C GLY A 370 -13.15 16.95 0.39
N VAL A 371 -12.21 17.17 1.31
CA VAL A 371 -12.38 18.12 2.42
C VAL A 371 -12.35 19.56 1.89
N VAL A 372 -13.40 20.33 2.17
CA VAL A 372 -13.48 21.75 1.84
C VAL A 372 -12.54 22.54 2.76
N ARG A 373 -11.66 23.36 2.19
CA ARG A 373 -10.71 24.21 2.92
C ARG A 373 -10.91 25.66 2.50
N SER A 374 -10.70 26.61 3.39
CA SER A 374 -10.78 28.03 3.03
C SER A 374 -9.92 28.89 3.94
N HIS A 375 -9.45 30.02 3.38
CA HIS A 375 -8.76 31.08 4.11
C HIS A 375 -9.27 32.44 3.66
N THR A 376 -9.23 33.44 4.54
CA THR A 376 -9.62 34.82 4.23
C THR A 376 -8.39 35.72 4.26
N PHE A 377 -7.97 36.13 3.08
CA PHE A 377 -6.89 37.08 2.89
C PHE A 377 -7.41 38.50 3.07
N THR A 378 -6.72 39.32 3.89
CA THR A 378 -7.13 40.67 4.20
C THR A 378 -6.06 41.69 3.75
N TYR A 379 -6.50 42.68 3.01
CA TYR A 379 -5.66 43.76 2.46
C TYR A 379 -6.04 45.07 3.12
N LYS A 380 -5.01 45.89 3.35
CA LYS A 380 -5.12 47.25 3.87
C LYS A 380 -4.78 48.23 2.77
N VAL A 381 -5.63 49.23 2.56
CA VAL A 381 -5.42 50.29 1.60
C VAL A 381 -5.29 51.61 2.35
N THR A 382 -4.23 52.35 2.07
CA THR A 382 -3.97 53.69 2.63
C THR A 382 -3.86 54.72 1.53
N GLU A 383 -4.29 55.93 1.82
CA GLU A 383 -4.19 57.11 0.94
C GLU A 383 -2.98 57.97 1.32
N SER A 384 -2.32 58.52 0.33
CA SER A 384 -1.29 59.56 0.45
C SER A 384 -1.40 60.55 -0.71
N GLY A 385 -0.59 61.61 -0.70
CA GLY A 385 -0.67 62.70 -1.68
C GLY A 385 -1.45 63.87 -1.13
N SER A 386 -1.66 64.90 -1.92
CA SER A 386 -2.42 66.09 -1.55
C SER A 386 -2.87 66.90 -2.75
N ALA A 387 -3.97 67.63 -2.56
CA ALA A 387 -4.41 68.66 -3.49
C ALA A 387 -4.78 69.93 -2.68
N ASP A 388 -4.56 71.10 -3.25
CA ASP A 388 -4.86 72.34 -2.56
C ASP A 388 -6.35 72.42 -2.15
N GLY A 389 -6.58 72.68 -0.87
CA GLY A 389 -7.91 72.80 -0.29
C GLY A 389 -8.60 71.45 -0.01
N VAL A 390 -7.90 70.36 -0.13
CA VAL A 390 -8.44 69.00 0.16
C VAL A 390 -7.80 68.44 1.45
N THR A 391 -8.62 67.91 2.33
CA THR A 391 -8.19 67.12 3.49
C THR A 391 -8.26 65.66 3.13
N ASN A 392 -7.16 64.93 3.32
CA ASN A 392 -7.10 63.50 3.00
C ASN A 392 -7.90 62.67 4.03
N ASP A 393 -8.50 61.57 3.55
CA ASP A 393 -9.01 60.54 4.42
C ASP A 393 -7.83 59.72 4.98
N THR A 394 -7.57 59.84 6.25
CA THR A 394 -6.45 59.17 6.94
C THR A 394 -6.81 57.77 7.41
N GLU A 395 -8.04 57.32 7.17
CA GLU A 395 -8.53 55.99 7.60
C GLU A 395 -7.97 54.90 6.70
N THR A 396 -7.41 53.85 7.30
CA THR A 396 -7.04 52.65 6.57
C THR A 396 -8.29 51.85 6.21
N LYS A 397 -8.50 51.61 4.90
CA LYS A 397 -9.61 50.77 4.45
C LYS A 397 -9.16 49.30 4.36
N THR A 398 -10.05 48.38 4.68
CA THR A 398 -9.78 46.95 4.61
C THR A 398 -10.66 46.28 3.58
N VAL A 399 -10.06 45.35 2.80
CA VAL A 399 -10.75 44.49 1.83
C VAL A 399 -10.32 43.07 2.07
N SER A 400 -11.29 42.18 2.16
CA SER A 400 -11.01 40.75 2.41
C SER A 400 -11.62 39.87 1.33
N PHE A 401 -10.84 38.85 0.95
CA PHE A 401 -11.26 37.83 -0.02
C PHE A 401 -11.15 36.44 0.61
N LYS A 402 -12.26 35.72 0.61
CA LYS A 402 -12.32 34.31 1.02
C LYS A 402 -12.01 33.44 -0.18
N VAL A 403 -10.91 32.69 -0.10
CA VAL A 403 -10.52 31.67 -1.07
C VAL A 403 -10.92 30.31 -0.53
N THR A 404 -11.58 29.51 -1.35
CA THR A 404 -12.10 28.19 -0.97
C THR A 404 -11.70 27.17 -2.00
N ASP A 405 -11.08 26.07 -1.55
CA ASP A 405 -10.87 24.82 -2.28
C ASP A 405 -12.02 23.88 -1.90
N ASP A 406 -12.77 23.42 -2.88
CA ASP A 406 -13.91 22.52 -2.66
C ASP A 406 -13.51 21.06 -2.40
N GLY A 407 -12.20 20.77 -2.39
CA GLY A 407 -11.67 19.42 -2.24
C GLY A 407 -11.87 18.51 -3.46
N ASN A 408 -12.47 19.04 -4.54
CA ASN A 408 -12.77 18.33 -5.78
C ASN A 408 -12.09 18.95 -7.01
N GLY A 409 -10.95 19.61 -6.78
CA GLY A 409 -10.15 20.22 -7.85
C GLY A 409 -10.61 21.60 -8.27
N LYS A 410 -11.46 22.27 -7.49
CA LYS A 410 -11.96 23.62 -7.84
C LYS A 410 -11.61 24.64 -6.75
N LEU A 411 -10.89 25.69 -7.16
CA LEU A 411 -10.66 26.88 -6.35
C LEU A 411 -11.69 27.94 -6.67
N THR A 412 -12.15 28.69 -5.66
CA THR A 412 -13.05 29.83 -5.81
C THR A 412 -12.60 30.99 -4.93
N VAL A 413 -12.90 32.24 -5.35
CA VAL A 413 -12.65 33.44 -4.57
C VAL A 413 -13.92 34.29 -4.48
N GLN A 414 -14.18 34.81 -3.27
CA GLN A 414 -15.30 35.73 -3.03
C GLN A 414 -14.86 36.87 -2.14
N ARG A 415 -15.29 38.11 -2.46
CA ARG A 415 -15.12 39.24 -1.56
C ARG A 415 -15.99 39.07 -0.33
N VAL A 416 -15.42 39.31 0.86
CA VAL A 416 -16.16 39.31 2.13
C VAL A 416 -16.79 40.67 2.35
N GLY A 417 -18.09 40.74 2.68
CA GLY A 417 -18.85 41.95 2.96
C GLY A 417 -19.90 42.30 1.92
N ASN A 418 -20.75 43.27 2.20
CA ASN A 418 -21.89 43.66 1.36
C ASN A 418 -21.45 44.40 0.12
N GLY A 419 -21.83 43.87 -1.04
CA GLY A 419 -21.41 44.27 -2.38
C GLY A 419 -21.69 45.71 -2.84
N SER A 420 -20.74 46.61 -2.64
CA SER A 420 -20.54 47.76 -3.51
C SER A 420 -19.66 47.38 -4.69
N ALA A 421 -19.84 48.00 -5.86
CA ALA A 421 -18.99 47.76 -7.03
C ALA A 421 -17.51 48.10 -6.72
N ALA A 422 -17.25 49.11 -5.90
CA ALA A 422 -15.93 49.44 -5.39
C ALA A 422 -15.59 48.66 -4.13
N ALA A 423 -14.36 48.13 -4.03
CA ALA A 423 -13.93 47.39 -2.85
C ALA A 423 -13.69 48.32 -1.64
N PHE A 424 -13.36 49.60 -1.87
CA PHE A 424 -13.14 50.64 -0.86
C PHE A 424 -13.51 52.02 -1.39
N THR A 425 -13.78 52.96 -0.49
CA THR A 425 -14.01 54.37 -0.81
C THR A 425 -13.23 55.23 0.18
N PHE A 426 -12.44 56.19 -0.34
CA PHE A 426 -11.82 57.26 0.40
C PHE A 426 -12.58 58.56 0.11
N THR A 427 -12.90 59.32 1.16
CA THR A 427 -13.73 60.50 1.02
C THR A 427 -12.95 61.75 1.39
#